data_951e0fe62b4895c24eaca2ec7a9437cf
#
_entry.id   951e0fe62b4895c24eaca2ec7a9437cf
#
_cell.length_a   1.000
_cell.length_b   1.000
_cell.length_c   1.000
_cell.angle_alpha   90.00
_cell.angle_beta   90.00
_cell.angle_gamma   90.00
#
_symmetry.space_group_name_H-M   'P 1'
#
loop_
_entity.id
_entity.type
_entity.pdbx_description
1 polymer ?
#
loop_
_entity_poly.entity_id
_entity_poly.type
_entity_poly.pdbx_seq_one_letter_code
_entity_poly.pdbx_strand_id
1 'polypeptide(L)'
;MEPVIRNEHGNSNPLLGPEDGVSSYVMLYVKHGPGESSPDHVHEWEHQAFITRGEGIIWVDGTEYPIKAGDCVMVPPGSLHHFKNTGDSVLSRVTFNSLSSTEGSLMAHGLTG
;
A
#
# COMPACT_ATOMS: atom_id res chain seq x y z
N MET A 1 26.19 -9.20 -6.20
CA MET A 1 24.80 -9.66 -6.02
C MET A 1 23.97 -9.16 -7.17
N GLU A 2 23.19 -10.01 -7.76
CA GLU A 2 22.37 -9.66 -8.90
C GLU A 2 21.04 -9.05 -8.43
N PRO A 3 20.50 -8.08 -9.18
CA PRO A 3 19.15 -7.60 -8.89
C PRO A 3 18.10 -8.66 -9.23
N VAL A 4 16.95 -8.55 -8.60
CA VAL A 4 15.78 -9.37 -8.92
C VAL A 4 14.84 -8.55 -9.78
N ILE A 5 14.44 -9.11 -10.93
CA ILE A 5 13.52 -8.46 -11.86
C ILE A 5 12.37 -9.43 -12.14
N ARG A 6 11.14 -9.01 -11.81
CA ARG A 6 9.95 -9.83 -12.02
C ARG A 6 8.86 -9.02 -12.70
N ASN A 7 8.11 -9.68 -13.57
CA ASN A 7 6.92 -9.09 -14.18
C ASN A 7 5.74 -10.06 -14.23
N GLU A 8 5.89 -11.27 -13.66
CA GLU A 8 4.88 -12.32 -13.70
C GLU A 8 4.27 -12.55 -12.33
N HIS A 9 3.66 -11.51 -11.77
CA HIS A 9 3.02 -11.58 -10.46
C HIS A 9 1.49 -11.62 -10.55
N GLY A 10 0.90 -11.32 -11.71
CA GLY A 10 -0.56 -11.32 -11.89
C GLY A 10 -1.25 -10.40 -10.90
N ASN A 11 -2.19 -10.96 -10.14
CA ASN A 11 -2.89 -10.24 -9.07
C ASN A 11 -2.33 -10.56 -7.69
N SER A 12 -1.21 -11.27 -7.62
CA SER A 12 -0.65 -11.68 -6.35
C SER A 12 0.18 -10.58 -5.71
N ASN A 13 0.16 -10.56 -4.39
CA ASN A 13 1.03 -9.75 -3.56
C ASN A 13 1.84 -10.65 -2.65
N PRO A 14 3.01 -10.20 -2.23
CA PRO A 14 3.66 -8.94 -2.61
C PRO A 14 4.22 -8.99 -4.04
N LEU A 15 4.38 -7.82 -4.65
CA LEU A 15 5.10 -7.70 -5.93
C LEU A 15 6.57 -8.10 -5.74
N LEU A 16 7.18 -7.61 -4.67
CA LEU A 16 8.48 -8.04 -4.19
C LEU A 16 8.36 -8.32 -2.70
N GLY A 17 8.79 -9.49 -2.28
CA GLY A 17 8.67 -9.94 -0.90
C GLY A 17 9.84 -10.81 -0.46
N PRO A 18 9.72 -11.46 0.72
CA PRO A 18 10.80 -12.28 1.27
C PRO A 18 11.31 -13.36 0.33
N GLU A 19 10.44 -13.94 -0.50
CA GLU A 19 10.84 -14.96 -1.48
C GLU A 19 11.80 -14.41 -2.54
N ASP A 20 11.80 -13.10 -2.74
CA ASP A 20 12.68 -12.45 -3.69
C ASP A 20 13.97 -11.97 -3.04
N GLY A 21 14.14 -12.19 -1.74
CA GLY A 21 15.33 -11.79 -1.01
C GLY A 21 15.29 -10.39 -0.43
N VAL A 22 14.11 -9.76 -0.35
CA VAL A 22 14.02 -8.44 0.28
C VAL A 22 14.30 -8.54 1.78
N SER A 23 14.92 -7.51 2.34
CA SER A 23 15.33 -7.51 3.74
C SER A 23 14.81 -6.30 4.53
N SER A 24 14.31 -5.29 3.86
CA SER A 24 13.92 -4.03 4.52
C SER A 24 12.43 -3.74 4.40
N TYR A 25 11.86 -3.88 3.22
CA TYR A 25 10.43 -3.65 3.00
C TYR A 25 9.91 -4.50 1.85
N VAL A 26 8.59 -4.66 1.83
CA VAL A 26 7.88 -5.33 0.75
C VAL A 26 7.20 -4.30 -0.13
N MET A 27 7.02 -4.64 -1.40
CA MET A 27 6.29 -3.84 -2.36
C MET A 27 4.97 -4.52 -2.67
N LEU A 28 3.87 -3.79 -2.47
CA LEU A 28 2.51 -4.28 -2.70
C LEU A 28 1.82 -3.44 -3.77
N TYR A 29 0.96 -4.09 -4.54
CA TYR A 29 0.07 -3.41 -5.47
C TYR A 29 -1.37 -3.62 -5.01
N VAL A 30 -2.05 -2.53 -4.65
CA VAL A 30 -3.39 -2.59 -4.06
C VAL A 30 -4.37 -1.89 -4.97
N LYS A 31 -5.52 -2.54 -5.21
CA LYS A 31 -6.59 -2.03 -6.05
C LYS A 31 -7.90 -2.02 -5.27
N HIS A 32 -8.65 -0.94 -5.42
CA HIS A 32 -10.00 -0.83 -4.88
C HIS A 32 -10.96 -0.46 -6.00
N GLY A 33 -12.06 -1.19 -6.11
CA GLY A 33 -13.16 -0.82 -7.00
C GLY A 33 -13.94 0.36 -6.42
N PRO A 34 -14.86 0.96 -7.20
CA PRO A 34 -15.67 2.09 -6.72
C PRO A 34 -16.38 1.76 -5.41
N GLY A 35 -16.28 2.66 -4.44
CA GLY A 35 -16.90 2.51 -3.12
C GLY A 35 -16.13 1.64 -2.14
N GLU A 36 -15.12 0.91 -2.60
CA GLU A 36 -14.32 0.07 -1.71
C GLU A 36 -13.27 0.86 -0.94
N SER A 37 -12.92 0.36 0.24
CA SER A 37 -11.88 0.97 1.06
C SER A 37 -11.01 -0.10 1.68
N SER A 38 -9.78 0.27 2.05
CA SER A 38 -8.96 -0.57 2.90
C SER A 38 -9.52 -0.53 4.32
N PRO A 39 -9.28 -1.57 5.15
CA PRO A 39 -9.61 -1.48 6.56
C PRO A 39 -8.74 -0.43 7.24
N ASP A 40 -9.16 0.02 8.41
CA ASP A 40 -8.35 0.94 9.22
C ASP A 40 -7.07 0.24 9.68
N HIS A 41 -5.95 0.94 9.54
CA HIS A 41 -4.64 0.43 9.91
C HIS A 41 -3.88 1.43 10.77
N VAL A 42 -3.12 0.89 11.71
CA VAL A 42 -2.11 1.65 12.48
C VAL A 42 -0.80 0.87 12.37
N HIS A 43 0.26 1.55 11.96
CA HIS A 43 1.58 0.94 11.83
C HIS A 43 2.61 1.68 12.67
N GLU A 44 3.62 0.94 13.13
CA GLU A 44 4.77 1.52 13.83
C GLU A 44 5.75 2.23 12.91
N TRP A 45 5.62 1.99 11.60
CA TRP A 45 6.46 2.60 10.57
C TRP A 45 5.65 3.59 9.73
N GLU A 46 6.35 4.45 9.02
CA GLU A 46 5.68 5.30 8.03
C GLU A 46 5.18 4.46 6.87
N HIS A 47 4.01 4.81 6.37
CA HIS A 47 3.42 4.17 5.20
C HIS A 47 3.65 5.07 3.99
N GLN A 48 4.21 4.51 2.91
CA GLN A 48 4.41 5.25 1.67
C GLN A 48 3.65 4.59 0.54
N ALA A 49 3.02 5.40 -0.29
CA ALA A 49 2.26 4.93 -1.43
C ALA A 49 2.39 5.89 -2.61
N PHE A 50 2.37 5.32 -3.82
CA PHE A 50 2.26 6.07 -5.06
C PHE A 50 0.96 5.67 -5.74
N ILE A 51 0.10 6.66 -6.02
CA ILE A 51 -1.20 6.42 -6.66
C ILE A 51 -0.96 6.28 -8.16
N THR A 52 -1.25 5.10 -8.70
CA THR A 52 -0.99 4.80 -10.11
C THR A 52 -2.19 5.03 -11.00
N ARG A 53 -3.42 4.97 -10.46
CA ARG A 53 -4.64 5.10 -11.25
C ARG A 53 -5.81 5.50 -10.36
N GLY A 54 -6.71 6.30 -10.94
CA GLY A 54 -7.98 6.64 -10.30
C GLY A 54 -7.89 7.83 -9.35
N GLU A 55 -8.95 7.99 -8.56
CA GLU A 55 -9.04 9.04 -7.55
C GLU A 55 -9.81 8.54 -6.33
N GLY A 56 -9.58 9.16 -5.20
CA GLY A 56 -10.24 8.79 -3.97
C GLY A 56 -9.82 9.69 -2.83
N ILE A 57 -9.85 9.16 -1.63
CA ILE A 57 -9.37 9.87 -0.44
C ILE A 57 -8.46 8.96 0.36
N ILE A 58 -7.56 9.56 1.12
CA ILE A 58 -6.96 8.92 2.28
C ILE A 58 -7.49 9.61 3.53
N TRP A 59 -7.95 8.80 4.48
CA TRP A 59 -8.42 9.26 5.77
C TRP A 59 -7.32 9.01 6.79
N VAL A 60 -6.91 10.05 7.50
CA VAL A 60 -5.84 9.96 8.50
C VAL A 60 -6.29 10.67 9.77
N ASP A 61 -6.43 9.92 10.86
CA ASP A 61 -6.77 10.45 12.18
C ASP A 61 -7.95 11.44 12.17
N GLY A 62 -8.99 11.12 11.40
CA GLY A 62 -10.21 11.93 11.36
C GLY A 62 -10.30 12.92 10.23
N THR A 63 -9.26 13.09 9.43
CA THR A 63 -9.26 14.05 8.31
C THR A 63 -9.17 13.33 6.98
N GLU A 64 -10.00 13.71 6.02
CA GLU A 64 -9.96 13.20 4.67
C GLU A 64 -9.10 14.10 3.78
N TYR A 65 -8.26 13.47 2.95
CA TYR A 65 -7.41 14.17 1.98
C TYR A 65 -7.67 13.58 0.60
N PRO A 66 -8.01 14.39 -0.40
CA PRO A 66 -8.20 13.87 -1.76
C PRO A 66 -6.88 13.41 -2.36
N ILE A 67 -6.95 12.31 -3.10
CA ILE A 67 -5.80 11.75 -3.81
C ILE A 67 -6.20 11.36 -5.22
N LYS A 68 -5.23 11.36 -6.12
CA LYS A 68 -5.44 10.96 -7.52
C LYS A 68 -4.14 10.40 -8.09
N ALA A 69 -4.24 9.80 -9.27
CA ALA A 69 -3.09 9.26 -9.98
C ALA A 69 -1.96 10.29 -10.07
N GLY A 70 -0.75 9.84 -9.76
CA GLY A 70 0.45 10.67 -9.72
C GLY A 70 0.81 11.21 -8.34
N ASP A 71 -0.11 11.13 -7.37
CA ASP A 71 0.17 11.59 -6.02
C ASP A 71 1.06 10.60 -5.25
N CYS A 72 1.99 11.16 -4.48
CA CYS A 72 2.78 10.42 -3.50
C CYS A 72 2.20 10.72 -2.12
N VAL A 73 2.01 9.68 -1.32
CA VAL A 73 1.41 9.78 0.00
C VAL A 73 2.37 9.23 1.04
N MET A 74 2.57 9.97 2.12
CA MET A 74 3.29 9.46 3.28
C MET A 74 2.37 9.62 4.50
N VAL A 75 2.13 8.50 5.19
CA VAL A 75 1.35 8.48 6.43
C VAL A 75 2.34 8.32 7.57
N PRO A 76 2.34 9.23 8.56
CA PRO A 76 3.26 9.13 9.68
C PRO A 76 3.05 7.86 10.51
N PRO A 77 4.10 7.36 11.17
CA PRO A 77 3.97 6.24 12.09
C PRO A 77 2.92 6.54 13.17
N GLY A 78 2.15 5.52 13.53
CA GLY A 78 1.16 5.64 14.61
C GLY A 78 -0.15 6.30 14.23
N SER A 79 -0.32 6.73 12.99
CA SER A 79 -1.56 7.34 12.54
C SER A 79 -2.56 6.28 12.07
N LEU A 80 -3.80 6.37 12.55
CA LEU A 80 -4.88 5.52 12.06
C LEU A 80 -5.28 6.00 10.67
N HIS A 81 -5.32 5.10 9.70
CA HIS A 81 -5.57 5.51 8.32
C HIS A 81 -6.29 4.44 7.50
N HIS A 82 -6.95 4.88 6.43
CA HIS A 82 -7.44 4.01 5.37
C HIS A 82 -7.53 4.79 4.05
N PHE A 83 -7.49 4.03 2.95
CA PHE A 83 -7.74 4.55 1.60
C PHE A 83 -9.16 4.20 1.20
N LYS A 84 -9.83 5.09 0.46
CA LYS A 84 -11.16 4.83 -0.06
C LYS A 84 -11.28 5.32 -1.49
N ASN A 85 -11.85 4.49 -2.34
CA ASN A 85 -12.16 4.88 -3.72
C ASN A 85 -13.49 5.63 -3.75
N THR A 86 -13.44 6.93 -4.04
CA THR A 86 -14.61 7.78 -4.15
C THR A 86 -14.97 8.10 -5.61
N GLY A 87 -14.19 7.55 -6.55
CA GLY A 87 -14.43 7.72 -7.97
C GLY A 87 -15.30 6.61 -8.56
N ASP A 88 -15.39 6.58 -9.87
CA ASP A 88 -16.18 5.60 -10.62
C ASP A 88 -15.31 4.61 -11.41
N SER A 89 -14.02 4.63 -11.24
CA SER A 89 -13.07 3.68 -11.82
C SER A 89 -12.15 3.13 -10.73
N VAL A 90 -11.31 2.16 -11.08
CA VAL A 90 -10.37 1.55 -10.13
C VAL A 90 -9.41 2.59 -9.56
N LEU A 91 -9.21 2.56 -8.24
CA LEU A 91 -8.16 3.28 -7.55
C LEU A 91 -7.04 2.29 -7.26
N SER A 92 -5.85 2.53 -7.78
CA SER A 92 -4.71 1.63 -7.56
C SER A 92 -3.49 2.37 -7.05
N ARG A 93 -2.70 1.67 -6.26
CA ARG A 93 -1.49 2.22 -5.68
C ARG A 93 -0.42 1.16 -5.51
N VAL A 94 0.83 1.60 -5.58
CA VAL A 94 1.97 0.80 -5.12
C VAL A 94 2.31 1.28 -3.72
N THR A 95 2.47 0.35 -2.79
CA THR A 95 2.75 0.69 -1.39
C THR A 95 3.93 -0.11 -0.87
N PHE A 96 4.64 0.47 0.09
CA PHE A 96 5.83 -0.11 0.70
C PHE A 96 5.62 -0.26 2.20
N ASN A 97 5.84 -1.48 2.71
CA ASN A 97 5.69 -1.79 4.13
C ASN A 97 6.97 -2.37 4.69
N SER A 98 7.32 -1.96 5.90
CA SER A 98 8.54 -2.41 6.56
C SER A 98 8.45 -3.87 7.00
N LEU A 99 9.56 -4.59 6.90
CA LEU A 99 9.70 -5.93 7.47
C LEU A 99 10.27 -5.88 8.89
N SER A 100 10.54 -4.69 9.44
CA SER A 100 11.20 -4.56 10.73
C SER A 100 10.33 -4.90 11.93
N SER A 101 9.03 -5.11 11.73
CA SER A 101 8.07 -5.42 12.80
C SER A 101 7.26 -6.66 12.46
N THR A 102 6.51 -7.18 13.45
CA THR A 102 5.58 -8.29 13.25
C THR A 102 4.51 -7.94 12.21
N GLU A 103 4.03 -6.70 12.23
CA GLU A 103 3.05 -6.24 11.24
C GLU A 103 3.66 -6.20 9.85
N GLY A 104 4.91 -5.79 9.73
CA GLY A 104 5.63 -5.84 8.46
C GLY A 104 5.68 -7.26 7.91
N SER A 105 5.93 -8.26 8.76
CA SER A 105 5.89 -9.66 8.36
C SER A 105 4.52 -10.09 7.90
N LEU A 106 3.45 -9.67 8.58
CA LEU A 106 2.09 -9.96 8.16
C LEU A 106 1.78 -9.35 6.80
N MET A 107 2.22 -8.14 6.56
CA MET A 107 2.08 -7.49 5.25
C MET A 107 2.81 -8.25 4.16
N ALA A 108 3.95 -8.84 4.47
CA ALA A 108 4.71 -9.65 3.54
C ALA A 108 3.94 -10.88 3.06
N HIS A 109 2.92 -11.32 3.80
CA HIS A 109 2.04 -12.42 3.41
C HIS A 109 0.82 -11.96 2.61
N GLY A 110 0.85 -10.73 2.09
CA GLY A 110 -0.19 -10.22 1.21
C GLY A 110 -1.34 -9.51 1.91
N LEU A 111 -1.26 -9.32 3.21
CA LEU A 111 -2.24 -8.52 3.94
C LEU A 111 -1.99 -7.05 3.63
N THR A 112 -3.05 -6.34 3.28
CA THR A 112 -2.93 -4.95 2.84
C THR A 112 -2.64 -4.00 3.98
N GLY A 113 -1.85 -3.01 3.68
CA GLY A 113 -1.52 -1.94 4.61
C GLY A 113 -2.14 -0.62 4.29
#